data_5015f2fd4fa73c7c40b9407f68acfb49
#
_entry.id   5015f2fd4fa73c7c40b9407f68acfb49
#
_cell.length_a   1.000
_cell.length_b   1.000
_cell.length_c   1.000
_cell.angle_alpha   90.00
_cell.angle_beta   90.00
_cell.angle_gamma   90.00
#
_symmetry.space_group_name_H-M   'P 1'
#
loop_
_entity.id
_entity.type
_entity.pdbx_description
1 polymer ?
#
loop_
_entity_poly.entity_id
_entity_poly.type
_entity_poly.pdbx_seq_one_letter_code
_entity_poly.pdbx_strand_id
1 'polypeptide(L)'
;MVSSLRRAIESAKIVAPDVTPVIDEHFSEAALPCAIQSRLRFPPLVWAAFARTAWFYGWSPGAESFTAARTRAALAAGILHARAQRQSSVVLIGHGLMNILIARELQALGWRGPRFPRPRHWAFAVYVH
;
A
#
# COMPACT_ATOMS: atom_id res chain seq x y z
N MET A 1 -2.66 3.96 12.14
CA MET A 1 -2.64 2.64 11.47
C MET A 1 -1.30 2.42 10.80
N VAL A 2 -0.77 1.23 10.85
CA VAL A 2 0.58 0.94 10.35
C VAL A 2 0.59 -0.44 9.68
N SER A 3 1.31 -0.56 8.57
CA SER A 3 1.64 -1.86 7.95
C SER A 3 2.42 -2.75 8.91
N SER A 4 2.26 -4.07 8.81
CA SER A 4 3.01 -5.04 9.61
C SER A 4 4.51 -5.12 9.29
N LEU A 5 4.97 -4.48 8.21
CA LEU A 5 6.38 -4.50 7.83
C LEU A 5 7.23 -3.63 8.77
N ARG A 6 8.37 -4.17 9.20
CA ARG A 6 9.28 -3.55 10.18
C ARG A 6 9.60 -2.08 9.88
N ARG A 7 9.92 -1.76 8.61
CA ARG A 7 10.21 -0.38 8.19
C ARG A 7 9.06 0.60 8.43
N ALA A 8 7.79 0.17 8.28
CA ALA A 8 6.64 1.01 8.55
C ALA A 8 6.44 1.22 10.06
N ILE A 9 6.64 0.18 10.85
CA ILE A 9 6.57 0.25 12.32
C ILE A 9 7.66 1.19 12.87
N GLU A 10 8.89 1.09 12.37
CA GLU A 10 9.98 1.98 12.76
C GLU A 10 9.71 3.43 12.36
N SER A 11 9.15 3.65 11.15
CA SER A 11 8.71 4.98 10.72
C SER A 11 7.59 5.55 11.61
N ALA A 12 6.65 4.71 12.05
CA ALA A 12 5.58 5.14 12.94
C ALA A 12 6.10 5.66 14.28
N LYS A 13 7.10 5.01 14.85
CA LYS A 13 7.75 5.43 16.09
C LYS A 13 8.46 6.79 15.98
N ILE A 14 8.93 7.12 14.78
CA ILE A 14 9.58 8.42 14.50
C ILE A 14 8.52 9.52 14.33
N VAL A 15 7.43 9.22 13.59
CA VAL A 15 6.37 10.20 13.29
C VAL A 15 5.51 10.51 14.51
N ALA A 16 5.24 9.50 15.32
CA ALA A 16 4.35 9.61 16.48
C ALA A 16 4.88 8.76 17.65
N PRO A 17 5.95 9.20 18.34
CA PRO A 17 6.62 8.42 19.39
C PRO A 17 5.70 8.11 20.58
N ASP A 18 4.77 9.00 20.88
CA ASP A 18 3.86 8.89 22.02
C ASP A 18 2.55 8.15 21.71
N VAL A 19 2.42 7.63 20.47
CA VAL A 19 1.21 6.93 20.03
C VAL A 19 1.52 5.46 19.78
N THR A 20 0.80 4.58 20.46
CA THR A 20 0.88 3.14 20.18
C THR A 20 0.25 2.85 18.81
N PRO A 21 1.02 2.40 17.81
CA PRO A 21 0.49 2.16 16.48
C PRO A 21 -0.38 0.90 16.46
N VAL A 22 -1.51 0.97 15.76
CA VAL A 22 -2.31 -0.22 15.45
C VAL A 22 -1.73 -0.85 14.19
N ILE A 23 -1.13 -2.02 14.35
CA ILE A 23 -0.49 -2.78 13.27
C ILE A 23 -1.53 -3.67 12.61
N ASP A 24 -1.57 -3.64 11.27
CA ASP A 24 -2.52 -4.45 10.52
C ASP A 24 -1.89 -4.85 9.16
N GLU A 25 -2.00 -6.13 8.82
CA GLU A 25 -1.42 -6.71 7.60
C GLU A 25 -2.12 -6.24 6.31
N HIS A 26 -3.37 -5.78 6.39
CA HIS A 26 -4.08 -5.23 5.24
C HIS A 26 -3.35 -4.02 4.62
N PHE A 27 -2.51 -3.33 5.37
CA PHE A 27 -1.71 -2.20 4.89
C PHE A 27 -0.32 -2.59 4.37
N SER A 28 0.01 -3.89 4.34
CA SER A 28 1.31 -4.36 3.86
C SER A 28 1.45 -4.22 2.35
N GLU A 29 2.69 -4.03 1.87
CA GLU A 29 2.97 -3.89 0.44
C GLU A 29 2.56 -5.14 -0.33
N ALA A 30 2.05 -4.96 -1.54
CA ALA A 30 1.84 -6.04 -2.48
C ALA A 30 3.21 -6.54 -2.99
N ALA A 31 3.56 -7.78 -2.65
CA ALA A 31 4.83 -8.37 -3.06
C ALA A 31 4.93 -8.46 -4.58
N LEU A 32 6.13 -8.14 -5.11
CA LEU A 32 6.44 -8.42 -6.51
C LEU A 32 6.65 -9.93 -6.71
N PRO A 33 6.15 -10.50 -7.82
CA PRO A 33 6.52 -11.86 -8.20
C PRO A 33 8.05 -11.94 -8.41
N CYS A 34 8.73 -12.76 -7.61
CA CYS A 34 10.19 -12.88 -7.66
C CYS A 34 10.68 -14.05 -8.53
N ALA A 35 9.77 -14.82 -9.14
CA ALA A 35 10.08 -16.09 -9.78
C ALA A 35 10.52 -15.97 -11.26
N ILE A 36 11.22 -14.91 -11.65
CA ILE A 36 11.79 -14.83 -13.01
C ILE A 36 13.19 -15.43 -12.99
N GLN A 37 13.27 -16.74 -13.17
CA GLN A 37 14.52 -17.41 -13.51
C GLN A 37 14.80 -17.17 -15.00
N SER A 38 15.58 -16.15 -15.31
CA SER A 38 15.98 -15.83 -16.67
C SER A 38 17.50 -15.86 -16.82
N ARG A 39 17.97 -16.40 -17.93
CA ARG A 39 19.37 -16.28 -18.36
C ARG A 39 19.72 -14.88 -18.87
N LEU A 40 18.71 -14.04 -19.11
CA LEU A 40 18.90 -12.66 -19.56
C LEU A 40 19.30 -11.77 -18.38
N ARG A 41 20.37 -11.03 -18.55
CA ARG A 41 20.90 -10.09 -17.55
C ARG A 41 20.43 -8.68 -17.86
N PHE A 42 19.31 -8.26 -17.26
CA PHE A 42 18.86 -6.88 -17.28
C PHE A 42 19.07 -6.21 -15.91
N PRO A 43 19.15 -4.87 -15.88
CA PRO A 43 19.18 -4.13 -14.62
C PRO A 43 17.97 -4.48 -13.73
N PRO A 44 18.13 -4.51 -12.39
CA PRO A 44 17.05 -4.86 -11.46
C PRO A 44 15.78 -4.03 -11.65
N LEU A 45 15.90 -2.76 -12.05
CA LEU A 45 14.77 -1.87 -12.30
C LEU A 45 13.94 -2.34 -13.52
N VAL A 46 14.57 -2.84 -14.56
CA VAL A 46 13.88 -3.37 -15.75
C VAL A 46 13.09 -4.63 -15.37
N TRP A 47 13.71 -5.53 -14.59
CA TRP A 47 13.02 -6.70 -14.08
C TRP A 47 11.84 -6.36 -13.17
N ALA A 48 12.00 -5.38 -12.29
CA ALA A 48 10.93 -4.91 -11.42
C ALA A 48 9.77 -4.30 -12.23
N ALA A 49 10.05 -3.52 -13.27
CA ALA A 49 9.04 -2.95 -14.14
C ALA A 49 8.30 -4.04 -14.93
N PHE A 50 9.04 -5.02 -15.50
CA PHE A 50 8.44 -6.15 -16.19
C PHE A 50 7.55 -6.99 -15.28
N ALA A 51 8.06 -7.39 -14.10
CA ALA A 51 7.32 -8.18 -13.12
C ALA A 51 6.05 -7.43 -12.66
N ARG A 52 6.13 -6.11 -12.45
CA ARG A 52 4.97 -5.30 -12.08
C ARG A 52 3.95 -5.22 -13.21
N THR A 53 4.39 -5.06 -14.46
CA THR A 53 3.50 -5.06 -15.63
C THR A 53 2.81 -6.42 -15.79
N ALA A 54 3.56 -7.51 -15.76
CA ALA A 54 3.02 -8.86 -15.83
C ALA A 54 2.02 -9.16 -14.70
N TRP A 55 2.30 -8.65 -13.49
CA TRP A 55 1.43 -8.76 -12.33
C TRP A 55 0.07 -8.07 -12.55
N PHE A 56 0.03 -6.90 -13.18
CA PHE A 56 -1.22 -6.23 -13.55
C PHE A 56 -2.06 -7.05 -14.54
N TYR A 57 -1.41 -7.88 -15.37
CA TYR A 57 -2.06 -8.80 -16.29
C TYR A 57 -2.33 -10.19 -15.69
N GLY A 58 -2.18 -10.35 -14.36
CA GLY A 58 -2.55 -11.56 -13.64
C GLY A 58 -1.41 -12.57 -13.43
N TRP A 59 -0.18 -12.28 -13.91
CA TRP A 59 0.96 -13.16 -13.67
C TRP A 59 1.55 -12.90 -12.28
N SER A 60 1.34 -13.83 -11.33
CA SER A 60 1.75 -13.65 -9.93
C SER A 60 2.31 -14.93 -9.28
N PRO A 61 3.30 -15.62 -9.90
CA PRO A 61 3.82 -16.85 -9.34
C PRO A 61 4.44 -16.61 -7.95
N GLY A 62 3.96 -17.37 -6.95
CA GLY A 62 4.44 -17.29 -5.58
C GLY A 62 4.17 -15.96 -4.86
N ALA A 63 3.34 -15.08 -5.43
CA ALA A 63 2.98 -13.80 -4.85
C ALA A 63 1.46 -13.58 -4.86
N GLU A 64 1.00 -12.59 -4.10
CA GLU A 64 -0.39 -12.15 -4.11
C GLU A 64 -0.78 -11.66 -5.51
N SER A 65 -1.94 -12.08 -6.03
CA SER A 65 -2.44 -11.60 -7.32
C SER A 65 -2.90 -10.13 -7.24
N PHE A 66 -2.93 -9.46 -8.39
CA PHE A 66 -3.45 -8.08 -8.46
C PHE A 66 -4.90 -7.97 -7.96
N THR A 67 -5.74 -8.96 -8.28
CA THR A 67 -7.14 -9.00 -7.80
C THR A 67 -7.20 -9.15 -6.29
N ALA A 68 -6.40 -10.04 -5.70
CA ALA A 68 -6.33 -10.21 -4.24
C ALA A 68 -5.83 -8.93 -3.55
N ALA A 69 -4.79 -8.30 -4.09
CA ALA A 69 -4.28 -7.02 -3.58
C ALA A 69 -5.33 -5.91 -3.63
N ARG A 70 -6.14 -5.84 -4.68
CA ARG A 70 -7.28 -4.90 -4.77
C ARG A 70 -8.35 -5.19 -3.73
N THR A 71 -8.73 -6.45 -3.54
CA THR A 71 -9.69 -6.84 -2.49
C THR A 71 -9.18 -6.45 -1.11
N ARG A 72 -7.91 -6.70 -0.83
CA ARG A 72 -7.27 -6.30 0.41
C ARG A 72 -7.22 -4.78 0.58
N ALA A 73 -6.96 -4.03 -0.49
CA ALA A 73 -7.00 -2.56 -0.46
C ALA A 73 -8.41 -2.02 -0.17
N ALA A 74 -9.46 -2.65 -0.69
CA ALA A 74 -10.84 -2.29 -0.37
C ALA A 74 -11.18 -2.52 1.11
N LEU A 75 -10.75 -3.65 1.69
CA LEU A 75 -10.86 -3.91 3.12
C LEU A 75 -10.09 -2.86 3.95
N ALA A 76 -8.85 -2.57 3.56
CA ALA A 76 -8.02 -1.54 4.20
C ALA A 76 -8.68 -0.16 4.17
N ALA A 77 -9.26 0.25 3.03
CA ALA A 77 -9.99 1.51 2.90
C ALA A 77 -11.23 1.54 3.79
N GLY A 78 -11.97 0.44 3.87
CA GLY A 78 -13.13 0.30 4.79
C GLY A 78 -12.73 0.46 6.26
N ILE A 79 -11.60 -0.14 6.67
CA ILE A 79 -11.05 0.01 8.03
C ILE A 79 -10.69 1.47 8.32
N LEU A 80 -10.02 2.15 7.38
CA LEU A 80 -9.67 3.57 7.51
C LEU A 80 -10.91 4.45 7.59
N HIS A 81 -11.88 4.22 6.72
CA HIS A 81 -13.16 4.94 6.70
C HIS A 81 -13.89 4.79 8.05
N ALA A 82 -14.10 3.55 8.51
CA ALA A 82 -14.78 3.29 9.77
C ALA A 82 -14.07 3.93 10.99
N ARG A 83 -12.73 3.97 10.97
CA ARG A 83 -11.97 4.65 12.02
C ARG A 83 -12.11 6.17 11.95
N ALA A 84 -12.02 6.73 10.75
CA ALA A 84 -12.13 8.16 10.56
C ALA A 84 -13.52 8.72 10.95
N GLN A 85 -14.57 7.90 10.82
CA GLN A 85 -15.91 8.25 11.31
C GLN A 85 -15.99 8.31 12.86
N ARG A 86 -15.09 7.64 13.56
CA ARG A 86 -15.05 7.62 15.05
C ARG A 86 -14.00 8.56 15.65
N GLN A 87 -13.04 8.98 14.85
CA GLN A 87 -11.90 9.80 15.25
C GLN A 87 -11.78 10.98 14.30
N SER A 88 -11.33 12.12 14.79
CA SER A 88 -11.18 13.34 13.97
C SER A 88 -10.16 13.18 12.83
N SER A 89 -9.18 12.29 12.99
CA SER A 89 -8.17 12.03 11.97
C SER A 89 -7.55 10.63 12.14
N VAL A 90 -7.12 10.03 11.03
CA VAL A 90 -6.39 8.76 11.01
C VAL A 90 -5.17 8.92 10.14
N VAL A 91 -4.01 8.56 10.67
CA VAL A 91 -2.75 8.49 9.91
C VAL A 91 -2.50 7.04 9.52
N LEU A 92 -2.23 6.80 8.24
CA LEU A 92 -1.74 5.53 7.72
C LEU A 92 -0.27 5.65 7.34
N ILE A 93 0.56 4.76 7.88
CA ILE A 93 1.94 4.56 7.45
C ILE A 93 2.02 3.22 6.72
N GLY A 94 2.04 3.29 5.40
CA GLY A 94 1.99 2.15 4.50
C GLY A 94 3.07 2.22 3.42
N HIS A 95 2.76 1.68 2.24
CA HIS A 95 3.72 1.46 1.16
C HIS A 95 3.19 1.97 -0.17
N GLY A 96 4.11 2.23 -1.10
CA GLY A 96 3.84 2.96 -2.34
C GLY A 96 2.67 2.43 -3.16
N LEU A 97 2.71 1.17 -3.61
CA LEU A 97 1.64 0.63 -4.45
C LEU A 97 0.36 0.38 -3.66
N MET A 98 0.46 -0.17 -2.45
CA MET A 98 -0.72 -0.41 -1.62
C MET A 98 -1.43 0.91 -1.30
N ASN A 99 -0.71 1.98 -1.00
CA ASN A 99 -1.30 3.30 -0.78
C ASN A 99 -2.04 3.84 -2.02
N ILE A 100 -1.55 3.55 -3.24
CA ILE A 100 -2.26 3.90 -4.50
C ILE A 100 -3.56 3.11 -4.63
N LEU A 101 -3.56 1.81 -4.32
CA LEU A 101 -4.77 1.00 -4.37
C LEU A 101 -5.79 1.46 -3.32
N ILE A 102 -5.35 1.69 -2.08
CA ILE A 102 -6.20 2.21 -0.99
C ILE A 102 -6.77 3.58 -1.35
N ALA A 103 -5.99 4.48 -1.95
CA ALA A 103 -6.43 5.79 -2.39
C ALA A 103 -7.62 5.71 -3.36
N ARG A 104 -7.59 4.76 -4.29
CA ARG A 104 -8.67 4.53 -5.25
C ARG A 104 -9.96 4.06 -4.55
N GLU A 105 -9.82 3.16 -3.59
CA GLU A 105 -10.95 2.63 -2.83
C GLU A 105 -11.53 3.70 -1.87
N LEU A 106 -10.69 4.54 -1.26
CA LEU A 106 -11.15 5.70 -0.48
C LEU A 106 -11.95 6.67 -1.35
N GLN A 107 -11.51 6.95 -2.58
CA GLN A 107 -12.27 7.79 -3.50
C GLN A 107 -13.61 7.17 -3.90
N ALA A 108 -13.66 5.85 -4.06
CA ALA A 108 -14.92 5.13 -4.30
C ALA A 108 -15.89 5.25 -3.11
N LEU A 109 -15.37 5.42 -1.89
CA LEU A 109 -16.12 5.70 -0.66
C LEU A 109 -16.46 7.20 -0.47
N GLY A 110 -16.18 8.06 -1.47
CA GLY A 110 -16.51 9.48 -1.42
C GLY A 110 -15.41 10.41 -0.87
N TRP A 111 -14.24 9.87 -0.52
CA TRP A 111 -13.13 10.69 -0.04
C TRP A 111 -12.49 11.50 -1.17
N ARG A 112 -12.14 12.75 -0.86
CA ARG A 112 -11.44 13.66 -1.78
C ARG A 112 -9.96 13.70 -1.43
N GLY A 113 -9.10 13.49 -2.44
CA GLY A 113 -7.65 13.49 -2.29
C GLY A 113 -6.96 13.06 -3.58
N PRO A 114 -5.61 13.00 -3.62
CA PRO A 114 -4.89 12.63 -4.84
C PRO A 114 -5.14 11.18 -5.23
N ARG A 115 -5.48 10.97 -6.50
CA ARG A 115 -5.72 9.62 -7.06
C ARG A 115 -4.44 8.76 -7.09
N PHE A 116 -3.31 9.41 -7.23
CA PHE A 116 -2.00 8.78 -7.28
C PHE A 116 -1.09 9.47 -6.27
N PRO A 117 -1.10 9.05 -4.99
CA PRO A 117 -0.16 9.55 -4.02
C PRO A 117 1.26 9.25 -4.47
N ARG A 118 2.17 10.18 -4.29
CA ARG A 118 3.56 10.07 -4.76
C ARG A 118 4.26 8.90 -4.04
N PRO A 119 4.83 7.92 -4.76
CA PRO A 119 5.50 6.76 -4.16
C PRO A 119 6.94 7.08 -3.73
N ARG A 120 7.15 8.25 -3.11
CA ARG A 120 8.47 8.67 -2.60
C ARG A 120 8.53 8.42 -1.11
N HIS A 121 9.73 8.15 -0.59
CA HIS A 121 9.96 8.07 0.85
C HIS A 121 9.52 9.39 1.51
N TRP A 122 8.83 9.28 2.62
CA TRP A 122 8.29 10.41 3.40
C TRP A 122 7.29 11.31 2.64
N ALA A 123 6.82 10.90 1.48
CA ALA A 123 5.70 11.59 0.85
C ALA A 123 4.41 11.30 1.61
N PHE A 124 3.55 12.29 1.70
CA PHE A 124 2.23 12.15 2.31
C PHE A 124 1.13 12.61 1.36
N ALA A 125 -0.08 12.14 1.62
CA ALA A 125 -1.29 12.55 0.93
C ALA A 125 -2.41 12.71 1.97
N VAL A 126 -3.27 13.70 1.78
CA VAL A 126 -4.41 13.98 2.65
C VAL A 126 -5.69 13.64 1.91
N TYR A 127 -6.60 12.98 2.60
CA TYR A 127 -7.93 12.65 2.12
C TYR A 127 -8.97 13.21 3.09
N VAL A 128 -10.03 13.81 2.55
CA VAL A 128 -11.11 14.45 3.30
C VAL A 128 -12.44 13.86 2.81
N HIS A 129 -13.31 13.53 3.73
CA HIS A 129 -14.65 12.99 3.43
C HIS A 129 -15.71 14.06 3.66
#